data_b0682bc1e6231105c868d6c60f0b330a
#
_entry.id   b0682bc1e6231105c868d6c60f0b330a
#
_cell.length_a   1.000
_cell.length_b   1.000
_cell.length_c   1.000
_cell.angle_alpha   90.00
_cell.angle_beta   90.00
_cell.angle_gamma   90.00
#
_symmetry.space_group_name_H-M   'P 1'
#
loop_
_entity.id
_entity.type
_entity.pdbx_description
1 polymer ?
#
loop_
_entity_poly.entity_id
_entity_poly.type
_entity_poly.pdbx_seq_one_letter_code
_entity_poly.pdbx_strand_id
1 'polypeptide(L)'
;MADVVGSLPVVLRKLGQDVRIIMPLYGFLWDKFGPEPGQYPRSKDPIWSKQVMGQVADIYESVLPGTDVPLYLVSHYCFAPHRIYYGEDEFWRFTFFANAVAEFAWTYYPWKPNIIHCHDWHTGMIPAWMHQAPDIGTVFTIHNLAYQGPWRWQLERMTWLPWYFSAHNTMAAGILYADQVNTVSPTYALEIRTSLHGEGLQDLLAWKGERLRGILNGIDTEKFDPRTDPALEANFSIDDLSGRAVNKAALQSRLGLTVNPDVFLMGMVARLVEQKGIDLLIQTLDRFLAYSDSQFVLLGSGEAYYEGRIREMAERHPGRMAYQQGYQPQLAQLIYGGADVFLMPSRFEPCGISQMIAMRYGCVPIARRTGGLVDTVSHHIPSKGIGTGYCFDRYEALDFYTCLARAWEAFQHKDTWQALQKRGMATDFSWQRSALEYLRLYELIMNLPLRPEKTSSENQPAPT
;
A
#
# COMPACT_ATOMS: atom_id res chain seq x y z
N MET A 1 0.29 2.71 2.08
CA MET A 1 1.18 3.51 2.95
C MET A 1 1.10 3.08 4.41
N ALA A 2 -0.05 3.11 5.09
CA ALA A 2 -0.14 2.79 6.52
C ALA A 2 0.49 1.42 6.90
N ASP A 3 0.19 0.35 6.14
CA ASP A 3 0.79 -0.97 6.38
C ASP A 3 2.32 -0.96 6.24
N VAL A 4 2.87 -0.17 5.32
CA VAL A 4 4.33 -0.04 5.12
C VAL A 4 4.96 0.68 6.30
N VAL A 5 4.44 1.87 6.65
CA VAL A 5 5.00 2.68 7.76
C VAL A 5 4.80 2.01 9.12
N GLY A 6 3.79 1.15 9.26
CA GLY A 6 3.56 0.38 10.48
C GLY A 6 4.42 -0.89 10.61
N SER A 7 4.91 -1.45 9.49
CA SER A 7 5.61 -2.76 9.51
C SER A 7 7.10 -2.67 9.20
N LEU A 8 7.49 -1.90 8.18
CA LEU A 8 8.89 -1.79 7.76
C LEU A 8 9.82 -1.30 8.89
N PRO A 9 9.49 -0.25 9.68
CA PRO A 9 10.34 0.20 10.77
C PRO A 9 10.60 -0.85 11.84
N VAL A 10 9.59 -1.67 12.16
CA VAL A 10 9.70 -2.76 13.13
C VAL A 10 10.74 -3.78 12.68
N VAL A 11 10.69 -4.15 11.40
CA VAL A 11 11.64 -5.13 10.84
C VAL A 11 13.04 -4.53 10.71
N LEU A 12 13.17 -3.27 10.30
CA LEU A 12 14.47 -2.59 10.21
C LEU A 12 15.14 -2.49 11.60
N ARG A 13 14.37 -2.26 12.67
CA ARG A 13 14.91 -2.31 14.03
C ARG A 13 15.38 -3.71 14.43
N LYS A 14 14.61 -4.74 14.10
CA LYS A 14 15.04 -6.15 14.30
C LYS A 14 16.35 -6.48 13.54
N LEU A 15 16.61 -5.75 12.43
CA LEU A 15 17.86 -5.83 11.65
C LEU A 15 18.96 -4.87 12.15
N GLY A 16 18.78 -4.24 13.32
CA GLY A 16 19.80 -3.43 13.99
C GLY A 16 19.85 -1.97 13.59
N GLN A 17 18.85 -1.44 12.88
CA GLN A 17 18.80 -0.02 12.52
C GLN A 17 18.13 0.81 13.61
N ASP A 18 18.65 2.01 13.92
CA ASP A 18 17.93 2.99 14.75
C ASP A 18 16.89 3.73 13.89
N VAL A 19 15.73 3.15 13.77
CA VAL A 19 14.60 3.68 12.99
C VAL A 19 13.60 4.35 13.92
N ARG A 20 13.13 5.53 13.52
CA ARG A 20 12.11 6.31 14.22
C ARG A 20 11.05 6.77 13.23
N ILE A 21 9.82 6.84 13.65
CA ILE A 21 8.69 7.31 12.84
C ILE A 21 8.37 8.74 13.25
N ILE A 22 8.05 9.60 12.27
CA ILE A 22 7.49 10.91 12.52
C ILE A 22 6.20 11.09 11.72
N MET A 23 5.13 11.57 12.35
CA MET A 23 3.84 11.77 11.72
C MET A 23 3.04 12.90 12.39
N PRO A 24 2.00 13.45 11.73
CA PRO A 24 1.10 14.39 12.37
C PRO A 24 0.34 13.77 13.55
N LEU A 25 0.17 14.53 14.62
CA LEU A 25 -0.69 14.18 15.74
C LEU A 25 -2.14 14.54 15.42
N TYR A 26 -2.85 13.61 14.74
CA TYR A 26 -4.26 13.81 14.42
C TYR A 26 -5.17 13.71 15.65
N GLY A 27 -6.26 14.49 15.67
CA GLY A 27 -7.20 14.54 16.80
C GLY A 27 -7.77 13.17 17.17
N PHE A 28 -8.09 12.31 16.19
CA PHE A 28 -8.58 10.95 16.48
C PHE A 28 -7.53 10.04 17.14
N LEU A 29 -6.26 10.34 17.01
CA LEU A 29 -5.20 9.62 17.72
C LEU A 29 -5.19 10.06 19.19
N TRP A 30 -5.34 11.37 19.44
CA TRP A 30 -5.41 11.93 20.78
C TRP A 30 -6.59 11.36 21.58
N ASP A 31 -7.77 11.30 20.96
CA ASP A 31 -8.97 10.79 21.61
C ASP A 31 -8.95 9.26 21.82
N LYS A 32 -8.39 8.54 20.85
CA LYS A 32 -8.35 7.07 20.87
C LYS A 32 -7.29 6.53 21.82
N PHE A 33 -6.17 7.23 21.90
CA PHE A 33 -4.99 6.85 22.68
C PHE A 33 -4.66 7.88 23.76
N GLY A 34 -5.66 8.70 24.16
CA GLY A 34 -5.58 9.88 24.99
C GLY A 34 -4.70 9.77 26.21
N PRO A 35 -4.54 10.85 26.98
CA PRO A 35 -3.47 11.01 27.95
C PRO A 35 -3.74 10.24 29.24
N GLU A 36 -3.82 8.91 29.18
CA GLU A 36 -3.56 8.15 30.40
C GLU A 36 -2.05 8.16 30.67
N PRO A 37 -1.63 8.37 31.93
CA PRO A 37 -0.22 8.41 32.27
C PRO A 37 0.50 7.14 31.81
N GLY A 38 1.52 7.32 30.97
CA GLY A 38 2.33 6.22 30.44
C GLY A 38 1.91 5.71 29.05
N GLN A 39 0.81 6.20 28.48
CA GLN A 39 0.41 5.87 27.13
C GLN A 39 0.93 6.91 26.13
N TYR A 40 0.17 7.50 25.33
CA TYR A 40 0.54 8.23 24.13
C TYR A 40 0.05 9.71 24.20
N PRO A 41 0.90 10.74 24.04
CA PRO A 41 2.36 10.68 23.96
C PRO A 41 3.02 10.34 25.31
N ARG A 42 4.23 9.78 25.29
CA ARG A 42 4.99 9.44 26.52
C ARG A 42 5.35 10.67 27.34
N SER A 43 5.66 11.78 26.68
CA SER A 43 5.97 13.06 27.32
C SER A 43 4.73 13.94 27.41
N LYS A 44 4.49 14.57 28.56
CA LYS A 44 3.48 15.63 28.71
C LYS A 44 3.93 16.93 28.05
N ASP A 45 5.24 17.18 28.02
CA ASP A 45 5.85 18.34 27.41
C ASP A 45 6.45 17.97 26.04
N PRO A 46 6.42 18.89 25.06
CA PRO A 46 7.06 18.65 23.78
C PRO A 46 8.58 18.50 23.96
N ILE A 47 9.17 17.53 23.27
CA ILE A 47 10.63 17.36 23.25
C ILE A 47 11.33 18.42 22.38
N TRP A 48 10.56 19.08 21.51
CA TRP A 48 11.00 20.14 20.64
C TRP A 48 9.83 21.07 20.32
N SER A 49 10.10 22.38 20.30
CA SER A 49 9.13 23.43 19.98
C SER A 49 9.81 24.55 19.21
N LYS A 50 9.28 24.91 18.05
CA LYS A 50 9.84 25.98 17.21
C LYS A 50 8.78 26.66 16.36
N GLN A 51 9.03 27.92 15.98
CA GLN A 51 8.24 28.58 14.96
C GLN A 51 8.58 28.04 13.57
N VAL A 52 7.58 27.57 12.85
CA VAL A 52 7.63 27.02 11.51
C VAL A 52 6.55 27.70 10.69
N MET A 53 6.91 28.33 9.57
CA MET A 53 5.96 29.08 8.71
C MET A 53 5.10 30.10 9.50
N GLY A 54 5.69 30.74 10.51
CA GLY A 54 4.99 31.74 11.36
C GLY A 54 4.04 31.15 12.42
N GLN A 55 4.01 29.83 12.58
CA GLN A 55 3.20 29.10 13.58
C GLN A 55 4.10 28.23 14.46
N VAL A 56 3.64 27.88 15.67
CA VAL A 56 4.37 26.99 16.56
C VAL A 56 4.11 25.55 16.17
N ALA A 57 5.18 24.79 15.98
CA ALA A 57 5.15 23.34 15.84
C ALA A 57 5.74 22.71 17.12
N ASP A 58 4.97 21.86 17.77
CA ASP A 58 5.41 21.07 18.91
C ASP A 58 5.59 19.61 18.50
N ILE A 59 6.66 18.96 18.98
CA ILE A 59 6.89 17.54 18.71
C ILE A 59 6.91 16.79 20.05
N TYR A 60 6.07 15.76 20.13
CA TYR A 60 5.98 14.86 21.27
C TYR A 60 6.60 13.52 20.94
N GLU A 61 7.22 12.89 21.94
CA GLU A 61 7.75 11.54 21.79
C GLU A 61 6.76 10.48 22.31
N SER A 62 6.69 9.38 21.58
CA SER A 62 5.91 8.20 21.92
C SER A 62 6.58 6.94 21.39
N VAL A 63 5.85 5.84 21.35
CA VAL A 63 6.27 4.56 20.77
C VAL A 63 5.14 4.02 19.92
N LEU A 64 5.47 3.42 18.78
CA LEU A 64 4.47 2.73 17.97
C LEU A 64 3.84 1.60 18.79
N PRO A 65 2.50 1.58 18.95
CA PRO A 65 1.82 0.61 19.80
C PRO A 65 2.18 -0.84 19.50
N GLY A 66 2.48 -1.62 20.56
CA GLY A 66 2.88 -3.02 20.43
C GLY A 66 4.32 -3.24 19.96
N THR A 67 5.14 -2.20 19.88
CA THR A 67 6.54 -2.26 19.42
C THR A 67 7.47 -1.44 20.31
N ASP A 68 8.77 -1.45 19.99
CA ASP A 68 9.79 -0.59 20.60
C ASP A 68 10.23 0.58 19.67
N VAL A 69 9.53 0.79 18.53
CA VAL A 69 9.86 1.83 17.55
C VAL A 69 9.50 3.21 18.10
N PRO A 70 10.45 4.14 18.28
CA PRO A 70 10.14 5.50 18.69
C PRO A 70 9.26 6.21 17.66
N LEU A 71 8.28 6.97 18.16
CA LEU A 71 7.31 7.68 17.36
C LEU A 71 7.27 9.15 17.76
N TYR A 72 7.58 10.01 16.83
CA TYR A 72 7.48 11.46 16.97
C TYR A 72 6.19 11.99 16.36
N LEU A 73 5.52 12.87 17.07
CA LEU A 73 4.19 13.37 16.77
C LEU A 73 4.23 14.88 16.64
N VAL A 74 4.08 15.37 15.42
CA VAL A 74 4.00 16.81 15.15
C VAL A 74 2.60 17.32 15.48
N SER A 75 2.51 18.13 16.52
CA SER A 75 1.26 18.75 16.99
C SER A 75 1.11 20.16 16.45
N HIS A 76 -0.08 20.44 15.93
CA HIS A 76 -0.55 21.76 15.54
C HIS A 76 -2.09 21.71 15.39
N TYR A 77 -2.79 22.85 15.57
CA TYR A 77 -4.26 22.88 15.47
C TYR A 77 -4.80 22.37 14.12
N CYS A 78 -4.01 22.49 13.04
CA CYS A 78 -4.41 21.98 11.71
C CYS A 78 -4.51 20.45 11.62
N PHE A 79 -4.03 19.71 12.62
CA PHE A 79 -4.16 18.25 12.71
C PHE A 79 -5.23 17.83 13.74
N ALA A 80 -5.83 18.77 14.46
CA ALA A 80 -6.85 18.49 15.49
C ALA A 80 -8.13 17.82 14.96
N PRO A 81 -8.61 18.05 13.72
CA PRO A 81 -9.80 17.36 13.23
C PRO A 81 -9.64 15.84 13.15
N HIS A 82 -10.78 15.13 13.29
CA HIS A 82 -10.86 13.67 13.28
C HIS A 82 -10.77 13.06 11.86
N ARG A 83 -10.33 13.83 10.87
CA ARG A 83 -10.17 13.39 9.48
C ARG A 83 -8.78 13.75 8.98
N ILE A 84 -8.16 12.86 8.22
CA ILE A 84 -6.86 13.12 7.58
C ILE A 84 -7.04 14.12 6.44
N TYR A 85 -8.06 13.91 5.62
CA TYR A 85 -8.39 14.77 4.47
C TYR A 85 -9.66 15.56 4.75
N TYR A 86 -9.53 16.90 4.79
CA TYR A 86 -10.64 17.82 5.00
C TYR A 86 -10.24 19.26 4.61
N GLY A 87 -11.22 20.02 4.12
CA GLY A 87 -11.05 21.43 3.74
C GLY A 87 -10.14 21.65 2.55
N GLU A 88 -9.92 22.94 2.22
CA GLU A 88 -9.14 23.36 1.07
C GLU A 88 -7.63 23.53 1.35
N ASP A 89 -7.21 23.45 2.62
CA ASP A 89 -5.86 23.77 3.08
C ASP A 89 -4.92 22.55 3.22
N GLU A 90 -5.15 21.48 2.47
CA GLU A 90 -4.29 20.29 2.54
C GLU A 90 -2.83 20.62 2.18
N PHE A 91 -2.62 21.52 1.22
CA PHE A 91 -1.28 21.96 0.84
C PHE A 91 -0.54 22.60 2.00
N TRP A 92 -1.13 23.62 2.62
CA TRP A 92 -0.51 24.33 3.73
C TRP A 92 -0.21 23.37 4.90
N ARG A 93 -1.16 22.52 5.23
CA ARG A 93 -1.08 21.58 6.33
C ARG A 93 0.07 20.59 6.19
N PHE A 94 0.19 19.94 5.03
CA PHE A 94 1.27 18.98 4.79
C PHE A 94 2.60 19.67 4.47
N THR A 95 2.58 20.90 3.93
CA THR A 95 3.77 21.74 3.79
C THR A 95 4.30 22.16 5.17
N PHE A 96 3.40 22.54 6.09
CA PHE A 96 3.74 22.81 7.48
C PHE A 96 4.36 21.59 8.16
N PHE A 97 3.73 20.43 8.04
CA PHE A 97 4.28 19.18 8.55
C PHE A 97 5.69 18.91 8.01
N ALA A 98 5.85 18.97 6.71
CA ALA A 98 7.13 18.70 6.05
C ALA A 98 8.23 19.68 6.50
N ASN A 99 7.89 20.96 6.69
CA ASN A 99 8.83 21.97 7.18
C ASN A 99 9.18 21.72 8.67
N ALA A 100 8.21 21.37 9.51
CA ALA A 100 8.47 20.99 10.90
C ALA A 100 9.42 19.77 11.01
N VAL A 101 9.24 18.77 10.14
CA VAL A 101 10.14 17.60 10.07
C VAL A 101 11.56 18.01 9.67
N ALA A 102 11.71 18.86 8.66
CA ALA A 102 13.03 19.32 8.21
C ALA A 102 13.74 20.14 9.29
N GLU A 103 13.04 21.09 9.93
CA GLU A 103 13.56 21.89 11.04
C GLU A 103 13.93 21.03 12.26
N PHE A 104 13.13 20.04 12.58
CA PHE A 104 13.42 19.09 13.64
C PHE A 104 14.68 18.29 13.34
N ALA A 105 14.81 17.74 12.13
CA ALA A 105 15.99 16.98 11.72
C ALA A 105 17.29 17.80 11.76
N TRP A 106 17.19 19.12 11.53
CA TRP A 106 18.37 20.02 11.59
C TRP A 106 18.74 20.44 13.01
N THR A 107 17.77 20.61 13.89
CA THR A 107 17.97 21.33 15.15
C THR A 107 17.78 20.48 16.39
N TYR A 108 17.33 19.23 16.26
CA TYR A 108 17.18 18.31 17.39
C TYR A 108 18.48 17.54 17.65
N TYR A 109 19.36 18.10 18.45
CA TYR A 109 20.69 17.56 18.73
C TYR A 109 20.76 16.22 19.49
N PRO A 110 19.78 15.80 20.32
CA PRO A 110 19.83 14.50 20.97
C PRO A 110 19.87 13.32 20.00
N TRP A 111 19.38 13.53 18.76
CA TRP A 111 19.41 12.51 17.71
C TRP A 111 19.37 13.16 16.33
N LYS A 112 20.24 12.71 15.43
CA LYS A 112 20.29 13.18 14.05
C LYS A 112 20.15 12.00 13.09
N PRO A 113 19.20 12.04 12.14
CA PRO A 113 19.05 10.98 11.15
C PRO A 113 20.19 11.02 10.13
N ASN A 114 20.64 9.85 9.68
CA ASN A 114 21.46 9.74 8.47
C ASN A 114 20.61 9.83 7.21
N ILE A 115 19.38 9.31 7.27
CA ILE A 115 18.43 9.26 6.15
C ILE A 115 17.04 9.66 6.64
N ILE A 116 16.35 10.49 5.87
CA ILE A 116 14.92 10.72 6.01
C ILE A 116 14.19 10.01 4.87
N HIS A 117 13.32 9.05 5.24
CA HIS A 117 12.51 8.30 4.31
C HIS A 117 11.09 8.89 4.23
N CYS A 118 10.76 9.48 3.11
CA CYS A 118 9.52 10.20 2.84
C CYS A 118 8.53 9.32 2.08
N HIS A 119 7.23 9.49 2.33
CA HIS A 119 6.17 8.66 1.77
C HIS A 119 5.06 9.50 1.13
N ASP A 120 4.87 9.37 -0.18
CA ASP A 120 3.86 10.06 -0.99
C ASP A 120 3.90 11.60 -0.90
N TRP A 121 2.99 12.26 -1.57
CA TRP A 121 2.92 13.70 -1.73
C TRP A 121 2.87 14.48 -0.40
N HIS A 122 2.35 13.88 0.67
CA HIS A 122 2.27 14.49 2.01
C HIS A 122 3.64 14.89 2.57
N THR A 123 4.68 14.18 2.18
CA THR A 123 6.06 14.38 2.63
C THR A 123 6.96 14.87 1.50
N GLY A 124 6.40 15.13 0.32
CA GLY A 124 7.16 15.43 -0.88
C GLY A 124 8.00 16.73 -0.82
N MET A 125 7.67 17.64 0.09
CA MET A 125 8.45 18.85 0.31
C MET A 125 9.71 18.63 1.16
N ILE A 126 9.78 17.56 1.94
CA ILE A 126 10.93 17.29 2.82
C ILE A 126 12.23 17.14 2.01
N PRO A 127 12.30 16.31 0.95
CA PRO A 127 13.53 16.19 0.15
C PRO A 127 14.01 17.53 -0.42
N ALA A 128 13.09 18.41 -0.79
CA ALA A 128 13.43 19.71 -1.34
C ALA A 128 14.11 20.62 -0.30
N TRP A 129 13.61 20.68 0.93
CA TRP A 129 14.27 21.40 2.02
C TRP A 129 15.56 20.73 2.47
N MET A 130 15.57 19.41 2.58
CA MET A 130 16.77 18.63 2.95
C MET A 130 17.85 18.67 1.88
N HIS A 131 17.54 19.12 0.65
CA HIS A 131 18.55 19.28 -0.40
C HIS A 131 19.68 20.24 -0.02
N GLN A 132 19.46 21.12 0.94
CA GLN A 132 20.46 22.02 1.49
C GLN A 132 21.25 21.41 2.68
N ALA A 133 20.88 20.22 3.15
CA ALA A 133 21.55 19.49 4.23
C ALA A 133 22.43 18.40 3.63
N PRO A 134 23.76 18.65 3.43
CA PRO A 134 24.61 17.70 2.69
C PRO A 134 24.82 16.37 3.41
N ASP A 135 24.63 16.34 4.71
CA ASP A 135 24.93 15.22 5.60
C ASP A 135 23.70 14.34 5.95
N ILE A 136 22.52 14.67 5.41
CA ILE A 136 21.30 13.87 5.59
C ILE A 136 20.78 13.43 4.22
N GLY A 137 20.78 12.12 3.99
CA GLY A 137 20.25 11.54 2.77
C GLY A 137 18.72 11.47 2.75
N THR A 138 18.13 11.39 1.56
CA THR A 138 16.68 11.36 1.39
C THR A 138 16.23 10.22 0.48
N VAL A 139 15.24 9.47 0.93
CA VAL A 139 14.48 8.50 0.14
C VAL A 139 13.06 9.00 -0.02
N PHE A 140 12.49 8.83 -1.20
CA PHE A 140 11.10 9.15 -1.47
C PHE A 140 10.36 7.95 -2.06
N THR A 141 9.38 7.41 -1.33
CA THR A 141 8.56 6.28 -1.78
C THR A 141 7.23 6.76 -2.36
N ILE A 142 6.95 6.33 -3.58
CA ILE A 142 5.68 6.50 -4.27
C ILE A 142 4.82 5.25 -4.01
N HIS A 143 3.75 5.38 -3.21
CA HIS A 143 2.79 4.29 -3.00
C HIS A 143 1.70 4.25 -4.06
N ASN A 144 1.23 5.42 -4.50
CA ASN A 144 0.28 5.55 -5.60
C ASN A 144 0.45 6.90 -6.30
N LEU A 145 0.97 6.89 -7.51
CA LEU A 145 1.29 8.08 -8.28
C LEU A 145 0.04 8.88 -8.69
N ALA A 146 -1.14 8.26 -8.75
CA ALA A 146 -2.38 8.97 -9.07
C ALA A 146 -2.77 10.03 -8.02
N TYR A 147 -2.24 9.92 -6.79
CA TYR A 147 -2.45 10.89 -5.73
C TYR A 147 -1.21 11.77 -5.57
N GLN A 148 -1.24 12.97 -6.17
CA GLN A 148 -0.06 13.84 -6.30
C GLN A 148 -0.04 15.04 -5.36
N GLY A 149 -1.11 15.24 -4.58
CA GLY A 149 -1.25 16.41 -3.72
C GLY A 149 -1.71 17.65 -4.49
N PRO A 150 -1.63 18.81 -3.85
CA PRO A 150 -2.24 20.05 -4.36
C PRO A 150 -1.55 20.60 -5.60
N TRP A 151 -2.29 21.44 -6.32
CA TRP A 151 -2.11 21.87 -7.67
C TRP A 151 -1.01 22.93 -7.89
N ARG A 152 -0.57 23.02 -9.11
CA ARG A 152 0.46 23.82 -9.78
C ARG A 152 0.64 25.26 -9.29
N TRP A 153 -0.44 26.05 -9.16
CA TRP A 153 -0.37 27.46 -8.83
C TRP A 153 0.20 27.78 -7.43
N GLN A 154 0.09 26.85 -6.50
CA GLN A 154 0.62 27.04 -5.13
C GLN A 154 2.14 26.86 -5.07
N LEU A 155 2.70 26.02 -5.94
CA LEU A 155 4.14 25.79 -6.04
C LEU A 155 4.84 26.74 -7.01
N GLU A 156 4.14 27.37 -7.94
CA GLU A 156 4.71 28.43 -8.79
C GLU A 156 5.26 29.60 -7.98
N ARG A 157 4.75 29.82 -6.76
CA ARG A 157 5.29 30.80 -5.80
C ARG A 157 6.54 30.32 -5.06
N MET A 158 6.84 29.03 -5.13
CA MET A 158 8.05 28.42 -4.60
C MET A 158 9.04 28.22 -5.76
N THR A 159 9.87 29.21 -6.01
CA THR A 159 10.66 29.48 -7.23
C THR A 159 11.75 28.45 -7.56
N TRP A 160 11.71 27.25 -7.03
CA TRP A 160 12.81 26.29 -7.13
C TRP A 160 12.48 24.97 -7.85
N LEU A 161 11.22 24.74 -8.28
CA LEU A 161 10.89 23.63 -9.18
C LEU A 161 11.23 24.02 -10.62
N PRO A 162 12.08 23.26 -11.33
CA PRO A 162 12.42 23.56 -12.71
C PRO A 162 11.18 23.62 -13.60
N TRP A 163 11.05 24.68 -14.37
CA TRP A 163 9.91 24.95 -15.25
C TRP A 163 9.71 23.92 -16.38
N TYR A 164 10.75 23.17 -16.74
CA TYR A 164 10.71 22.17 -17.80
C TYR A 164 9.99 20.87 -17.41
N PHE A 165 9.67 20.68 -16.15
CA PHE A 165 8.77 19.60 -15.76
C PHE A 165 7.33 20.09 -15.77
N SER A 166 6.46 19.42 -16.54
CA SER A 166 5.08 19.86 -16.81
C SER A 166 4.16 19.84 -15.59
N ALA A 167 4.52 19.12 -14.54
CA ALA A 167 3.74 18.99 -13.31
C ALA A 167 4.47 19.63 -12.12
N HIS A 168 3.79 20.56 -11.46
CA HIS A 168 4.28 21.26 -10.28
C HIS A 168 3.38 20.92 -9.10
N ASN A 169 3.74 19.90 -8.35
CA ASN A 169 3.04 19.46 -7.14
C ASN A 169 4.03 18.86 -6.15
N THR A 170 3.58 18.53 -4.94
CA THR A 170 4.46 18.02 -3.89
C THR A 170 5.02 16.64 -4.19
N MET A 171 4.31 15.80 -4.96
CA MET A 171 4.83 14.54 -5.48
C MET A 171 6.03 14.78 -6.39
N ALA A 172 5.91 15.73 -7.36
CA ALA A 172 6.99 16.09 -8.25
C ALA A 172 8.22 16.63 -7.50
N ALA A 173 8.00 17.45 -6.45
CA ALA A 173 9.08 17.94 -5.59
C ALA A 173 9.82 16.79 -4.90
N GLY A 174 9.09 15.85 -4.32
CA GLY A 174 9.66 14.66 -3.68
C GLY A 174 10.49 13.82 -4.65
N ILE A 175 9.95 13.57 -5.86
CA ILE A 175 10.65 12.84 -6.90
C ILE A 175 11.92 13.58 -7.33
N LEU A 176 11.84 14.88 -7.58
CA LEU A 176 12.95 15.69 -8.11
C LEU A 176 14.12 15.73 -7.13
N TYR A 177 13.86 16.06 -5.87
CA TYR A 177 14.90 16.43 -4.91
C TYR A 177 15.41 15.26 -4.05
N ALA A 178 14.71 14.14 -3.97
CA ALA A 178 15.21 12.98 -3.24
C ALA A 178 16.48 12.38 -3.88
N ASP A 179 17.41 11.91 -3.08
CA ASP A 179 18.62 11.22 -3.54
C ASP A 179 18.26 9.91 -4.23
N GLN A 180 17.35 9.15 -3.65
CA GLN A 180 16.78 7.95 -4.23
C GLN A 180 15.26 8.02 -4.19
N VAL A 181 14.62 7.50 -5.23
CA VAL A 181 13.18 7.33 -5.32
C VAL A 181 12.88 5.85 -5.44
N ASN A 182 11.90 5.38 -4.70
CA ASN A 182 11.39 4.04 -4.94
C ASN A 182 9.87 4.04 -5.05
N THR A 183 9.37 3.01 -5.67
CA THR A 183 7.95 2.67 -5.66
C THR A 183 7.77 1.23 -5.21
N VAL A 184 6.53 0.79 -5.08
CA VAL A 184 6.15 -0.40 -4.33
C VAL A 184 6.14 -1.70 -5.15
N SER A 185 6.68 -1.68 -6.37
CA SER A 185 6.99 -2.89 -7.13
C SER A 185 7.93 -2.63 -8.31
N PRO A 186 8.75 -3.59 -8.75
CA PRO A 186 9.62 -3.47 -9.93
C PRO A 186 8.85 -3.14 -11.22
N THR A 187 7.77 -3.85 -11.49
CA THR A 187 6.94 -3.62 -12.69
C THR A 187 6.30 -2.24 -12.65
N TYR A 188 5.78 -1.80 -11.51
CA TYR A 188 5.19 -0.47 -11.38
C TYR A 188 6.24 0.64 -11.59
N ALA A 189 7.49 0.44 -11.16
CA ALA A 189 8.58 1.37 -11.43
C ALA A 189 8.87 1.54 -12.94
N LEU A 190 8.56 0.55 -13.76
CA LEU A 190 8.64 0.64 -15.22
C LEU A 190 7.37 1.29 -15.81
N GLU A 191 6.20 0.88 -15.35
CA GLU A 191 4.91 1.38 -15.83
C GLU A 191 4.77 2.90 -15.65
N ILE A 192 5.13 3.45 -14.48
CA ILE A 192 5.01 4.89 -14.19
C ILE A 192 5.95 5.78 -14.99
N ARG A 193 6.92 5.21 -15.73
CA ARG A 193 7.77 5.94 -16.69
C ARG A 193 7.12 6.08 -18.07
N THR A 194 5.91 5.55 -18.25
CA THR A 194 5.17 5.60 -19.51
C THR A 194 4.01 6.60 -19.42
N SER A 195 3.58 7.11 -20.55
CA SER A 195 2.43 8.04 -20.62
C SER A 195 1.11 7.42 -20.14
N LEU A 196 1.01 6.09 -20.16
CA LEU A 196 -0.21 5.36 -19.74
C LEU A 196 -0.40 5.39 -18.21
N HIS A 197 0.69 5.33 -17.43
CA HIS A 197 0.64 5.21 -15.97
C HIS A 197 1.44 6.29 -15.23
N GLY A 198 2.06 7.20 -15.97
CA GLY A 198 2.93 8.24 -15.40
C GLY A 198 2.21 9.45 -14.84
N GLU A 199 0.88 9.54 -15.02
CA GLU A 199 0.02 10.59 -14.43
C GLU A 199 0.58 12.01 -14.65
N GLY A 200 1.19 12.27 -15.82
CA GLY A 200 1.86 13.53 -16.17
C GLY A 200 3.28 13.69 -15.62
N LEU A 201 3.80 12.74 -14.85
CA LEU A 201 5.15 12.76 -14.27
C LEU A 201 6.13 11.78 -14.95
N GLN A 202 5.72 11.13 -16.05
CA GLN A 202 6.52 10.12 -16.74
C GLN A 202 7.91 10.61 -17.14
N ASP A 203 8.03 11.85 -17.60
CA ASP A 203 9.31 12.42 -18.04
C ASP A 203 10.27 12.66 -16.87
N LEU A 204 9.74 13.15 -15.73
CA LEU A 204 10.49 13.30 -14.50
C LEU A 204 10.96 11.96 -13.95
N LEU A 205 10.08 10.96 -13.99
CA LEU A 205 10.37 9.59 -13.53
C LEU A 205 11.37 8.89 -14.47
N ALA A 206 11.27 9.11 -15.78
CA ALA A 206 12.25 8.60 -16.74
C ALA A 206 13.63 9.27 -16.54
N TRP A 207 13.65 10.60 -16.29
CA TRP A 207 14.88 11.35 -15.98
C TRP A 207 15.58 10.84 -14.71
N LYS A 208 14.84 10.39 -13.69
CA LYS A 208 15.44 9.78 -12.49
C LYS A 208 16.27 8.54 -12.80
N GLY A 209 16.01 7.84 -13.90
CA GLY A 209 16.83 6.71 -14.37
C GLY A 209 16.99 5.63 -13.31
N GLU A 210 18.24 5.25 -13.00
CA GLU A 210 18.57 4.23 -12.00
C GLU A 210 18.28 4.65 -10.54
N ARG A 211 18.04 5.92 -10.29
CA ARG A 211 17.62 6.42 -8.97
C ARG A 211 16.14 6.14 -8.67
N LEU A 212 15.36 5.61 -9.64
CA LEU A 212 14.00 5.10 -9.43
C LEU A 212 14.04 3.58 -9.43
N ARG A 213 13.65 2.96 -8.31
CA ARG A 213 13.62 1.50 -8.11
C ARG A 213 12.25 1.04 -7.64
N GLY A 214 11.93 -0.21 -7.92
CA GLY A 214 10.76 -0.88 -7.36
C GLY A 214 11.17 -1.82 -6.25
N ILE A 215 10.55 -1.68 -5.06
CA ILE A 215 10.71 -2.60 -3.92
C ILE A 215 9.33 -3.08 -3.53
N LEU A 216 9.08 -4.39 -3.59
CA LEU A 216 7.80 -4.96 -3.18
C LEU A 216 7.54 -4.72 -1.69
N ASN A 217 6.30 -4.40 -1.37
CA ASN A 217 5.85 -4.42 0.01
C ASN A 217 5.85 -5.85 0.54
N GLY A 218 6.06 -6.01 1.84
CA GLY A 218 5.85 -7.26 2.53
C GLY A 218 4.45 -7.38 3.13
N ILE A 219 4.16 -8.54 3.71
CA ILE A 219 3.03 -8.76 4.61
C ILE A 219 3.55 -9.11 6.01
N ASP A 220 2.75 -8.78 7.01
CA ASP A 220 3.00 -9.20 8.40
C ASP A 220 2.62 -10.69 8.52
N THR A 221 3.63 -11.54 8.50
CA THR A 221 3.46 -13.00 8.54
C THR A 221 3.14 -13.56 9.92
N GLU A 222 3.22 -12.75 10.98
CA GLU A 222 2.75 -13.09 12.32
C GLU A 222 1.25 -12.81 12.43
N LYS A 223 0.80 -11.66 11.93
CA LYS A 223 -0.61 -11.28 11.87
C LYS A 223 -1.41 -12.13 10.88
N PHE A 224 -0.85 -12.39 9.71
CA PHE A 224 -1.47 -13.17 8.64
C PHE A 224 -0.90 -14.59 8.61
N ASP A 225 -1.21 -15.38 9.63
CA ASP A 225 -0.80 -16.78 9.75
C ASP A 225 -2.02 -17.70 9.93
N PRO A 226 -2.38 -18.51 8.92
CA PRO A 226 -3.53 -19.40 9.03
C PRO A 226 -3.42 -20.47 10.14
N ARG A 227 -2.21 -20.67 10.70
CA ARG A 227 -2.00 -21.60 11.83
C ARG A 227 -2.52 -21.05 13.17
N THR A 228 -2.59 -19.71 13.30
CA THR A 228 -2.87 -19.04 14.58
C THR A 228 -3.92 -17.95 14.46
N ASP A 229 -4.44 -17.68 13.26
CA ASP A 229 -5.41 -16.62 13.04
C ASP A 229 -6.73 -16.90 13.76
N PRO A 230 -7.13 -16.05 14.75
CA PRO A 230 -8.36 -16.24 15.51
C PRO A 230 -9.65 -15.92 14.73
N ALA A 231 -9.54 -15.34 13.53
CA ALA A 231 -10.68 -15.04 12.66
C ALA A 231 -11.13 -16.26 11.84
N LEU A 232 -10.35 -17.35 11.85
CA LEU A 232 -10.69 -18.60 11.20
C LEU A 232 -11.50 -19.51 12.12
N GLU A 233 -12.46 -20.22 11.56
CA GLU A 233 -13.22 -21.26 12.27
C GLU A 233 -12.35 -22.50 12.57
N ALA A 234 -11.44 -22.82 11.64
CA ALA A 234 -10.43 -23.86 11.81
C ALA A 234 -9.09 -23.38 11.27
N ASN A 235 -8.05 -23.45 12.11
CA ASN A 235 -6.69 -23.17 11.69
C ASN A 235 -6.14 -24.28 10.80
N PHE A 236 -5.19 -23.94 9.92
CA PHE A 236 -4.59 -24.88 8.98
C PHE A 236 -3.15 -24.45 8.61
N SER A 237 -2.44 -25.35 7.94
CA SER A 237 -1.08 -25.08 7.50
C SER A 237 -0.86 -25.55 6.05
N ILE A 238 0.33 -25.29 5.51
CA ILE A 238 0.75 -25.80 4.20
C ILE A 238 0.79 -27.34 4.15
N ASP A 239 1.04 -27.97 5.29
CA ASP A 239 1.11 -29.44 5.39
C ASP A 239 -0.28 -30.08 5.49
N ASP A 240 -1.22 -29.38 6.15
CA ASP A 240 -2.60 -29.81 6.33
C ASP A 240 -3.59 -28.69 5.96
N LEU A 241 -4.23 -28.81 4.81
CA LEU A 241 -5.23 -27.88 4.29
C LEU A 241 -6.67 -28.19 4.71
N SER A 242 -6.92 -29.20 5.56
CA SER A 242 -8.27 -29.67 5.91
C SER A 242 -9.14 -28.58 6.54
N GLY A 243 -8.55 -27.69 7.35
CA GLY A 243 -9.23 -26.54 7.94
C GLY A 243 -9.85 -25.59 6.92
N ARG A 244 -9.36 -25.54 5.68
CA ARG A 244 -9.96 -24.70 4.64
C ARG A 244 -11.40 -25.08 4.29
N ALA A 245 -11.72 -26.37 4.31
CA ALA A 245 -13.09 -26.84 4.06
C ALA A 245 -14.06 -26.34 5.15
N VAL A 246 -13.62 -26.34 6.40
CA VAL A 246 -14.39 -25.81 7.54
C VAL A 246 -14.60 -24.30 7.39
N ASN A 247 -13.54 -23.55 7.06
CA ASN A 247 -13.62 -22.10 6.85
C ASN A 247 -14.53 -21.75 5.64
N LYS A 248 -14.50 -22.54 4.57
CA LYS A 248 -15.39 -22.36 3.42
C LYS A 248 -16.85 -22.53 3.82
N ALA A 249 -17.19 -23.58 4.54
CA ALA A 249 -18.55 -23.81 5.03
C ALA A 249 -19.01 -22.71 5.99
N ALA A 250 -18.14 -22.26 6.88
CA ALA A 250 -18.41 -21.16 7.80
C ALA A 250 -18.65 -19.84 7.05
N LEU A 251 -17.82 -19.52 6.05
CA LEU A 251 -17.98 -18.34 5.19
C LEU A 251 -19.31 -18.36 4.43
N GLN A 252 -19.65 -19.51 3.82
CA GLN A 252 -20.92 -19.70 3.12
C GLN A 252 -22.11 -19.49 4.06
N SER A 253 -22.11 -20.15 5.20
CA SER A 253 -23.18 -20.06 6.21
C SER A 253 -23.33 -18.62 6.74
N ARG A 254 -22.21 -17.99 7.11
CA ARG A 254 -22.20 -16.62 7.67
C ARG A 254 -22.78 -15.58 6.72
N LEU A 255 -22.63 -15.80 5.42
CA LEU A 255 -23.05 -14.85 4.39
C LEU A 255 -24.35 -15.28 3.66
N GLY A 256 -25.03 -16.32 4.14
CA GLY A 256 -26.30 -16.79 3.57
C GLY A 256 -26.15 -17.43 2.18
N LEU A 257 -24.96 -17.94 1.85
CA LEU A 257 -24.74 -18.74 0.66
C LEU A 257 -25.16 -20.19 0.91
N THR A 258 -25.50 -20.91 -0.15
CA THR A 258 -25.73 -22.35 -0.07
C THR A 258 -24.43 -23.07 0.34
N VAL A 259 -24.45 -23.78 1.46
CA VAL A 259 -23.28 -24.52 1.94
C VAL A 259 -23.04 -25.71 1.03
N ASN A 260 -21.94 -25.67 0.28
CA ASN A 260 -21.52 -26.73 -0.63
C ASN A 260 -19.98 -26.74 -0.70
N PRO A 261 -19.29 -27.81 -0.26
CA PRO A 261 -17.83 -27.91 -0.28
C PRO A 261 -17.25 -27.94 -1.70
N ASP A 262 -18.00 -28.44 -2.67
CA ASP A 262 -17.53 -28.69 -4.04
C ASP A 262 -17.73 -27.50 -4.99
N VAL A 263 -18.53 -26.49 -4.61
CA VAL A 263 -18.74 -25.29 -5.41
C VAL A 263 -17.46 -24.44 -5.48
N PHE A 264 -17.21 -23.82 -6.62
CA PHE A 264 -16.08 -22.90 -6.79
C PHE A 264 -16.40 -21.55 -6.13
N LEU A 265 -15.80 -21.27 -4.97
CA LEU A 265 -16.06 -20.06 -4.19
C LEU A 265 -15.00 -18.98 -4.50
N MET A 266 -15.46 -17.90 -5.09
CA MET A 266 -14.64 -16.72 -5.40
C MET A 266 -14.77 -15.68 -4.29
N GLY A 267 -13.67 -15.03 -3.91
CA GLY A 267 -13.63 -13.95 -2.92
C GLY A 267 -12.98 -12.68 -3.47
N MET A 268 -13.44 -11.52 -3.00
CA MET A 268 -12.80 -10.22 -3.24
C MET A 268 -12.93 -9.34 -2.01
N VAL A 269 -11.85 -8.68 -1.61
CA VAL A 269 -11.81 -7.67 -0.55
C VAL A 269 -11.16 -6.42 -1.12
N ALA A 270 -11.94 -5.36 -1.37
CA ALA A 270 -11.41 -4.17 -2.05
C ALA A 270 -12.26 -2.92 -1.79
N ARG A 271 -11.66 -1.74 -2.02
CA ARG A 271 -12.43 -0.52 -2.22
C ARG A 271 -13.19 -0.64 -3.56
N LEU A 272 -14.45 -0.23 -3.58
CA LEU A 272 -15.28 -0.27 -4.77
C LEU A 272 -15.07 1.00 -5.61
N VAL A 273 -13.95 0.99 -6.34
CA VAL A 273 -13.50 2.07 -7.24
C VAL A 273 -13.04 1.47 -8.58
N GLU A 274 -13.03 2.28 -9.63
CA GLU A 274 -12.62 1.85 -10.98
C GLU A 274 -11.23 1.19 -11.00
N GLN A 275 -10.30 1.73 -10.21
CA GLN A 275 -8.94 1.16 -10.06
C GLN A 275 -8.95 -0.35 -9.79
N LYS A 276 -9.92 -0.83 -8.99
CA LYS A 276 -10.01 -2.24 -8.59
C LYS A 276 -10.74 -3.14 -9.58
N GLY A 277 -11.16 -2.58 -10.73
CA GLY A 277 -11.80 -3.34 -11.81
C GLY A 277 -13.23 -3.79 -11.48
N ILE A 278 -13.96 -2.99 -10.68
CA ILE A 278 -15.35 -3.30 -10.33
C ILE A 278 -16.26 -3.25 -11.57
N ASP A 279 -15.98 -2.36 -12.51
CA ASP A 279 -16.64 -2.30 -13.81
C ASP A 279 -16.46 -3.60 -14.61
N LEU A 280 -15.23 -4.12 -14.65
CA LEU A 280 -14.90 -5.38 -15.32
C LEU A 280 -15.55 -6.58 -14.62
N LEU A 281 -15.57 -6.56 -13.29
CA LEU A 281 -16.23 -7.56 -12.46
C LEU A 281 -17.73 -7.65 -12.78
N ILE A 282 -18.43 -6.50 -12.82
CA ILE A 282 -19.88 -6.41 -13.10
C ILE A 282 -20.17 -6.95 -14.51
N GLN A 283 -19.36 -6.62 -15.52
CA GLN A 283 -19.54 -7.08 -16.88
C GLN A 283 -19.36 -8.60 -17.04
N THR A 284 -18.66 -9.24 -16.12
CA THR A 284 -18.20 -10.63 -16.25
C THR A 284 -18.97 -11.59 -15.36
N LEU A 285 -19.18 -11.26 -14.08
CA LEU A 285 -19.62 -12.21 -13.07
C LEU A 285 -21.07 -12.64 -13.21
N ASP A 286 -21.97 -11.77 -13.63
CA ASP A 286 -23.38 -12.13 -13.84
C ASP A 286 -23.49 -13.33 -14.79
N ARG A 287 -22.76 -13.25 -15.91
CA ARG A 287 -22.70 -14.34 -16.89
C ARG A 287 -21.96 -15.55 -16.34
N PHE A 288 -20.85 -15.36 -15.63
CA PHE A 288 -20.08 -16.48 -15.10
C PHE A 288 -20.89 -17.27 -14.07
N LEU A 289 -21.58 -16.59 -13.14
CA LEU A 289 -22.46 -17.22 -12.17
C LEU A 289 -23.65 -17.95 -12.84
N ALA A 290 -24.17 -17.45 -13.95
CA ALA A 290 -25.28 -18.09 -14.67
C ALA A 290 -24.89 -19.44 -15.31
N TYR A 291 -23.63 -19.59 -15.77
CA TYR A 291 -23.18 -20.73 -16.55
C TYR A 291 -22.20 -21.67 -15.82
N SER A 292 -21.85 -21.39 -14.57
CA SER A 292 -20.97 -22.24 -13.77
C SER A 292 -21.57 -22.56 -12.42
N ASP A 293 -21.19 -23.69 -11.83
CA ASP A 293 -21.48 -23.97 -10.42
C ASP A 293 -20.43 -23.25 -9.58
N SER A 294 -20.72 -21.98 -9.27
CA SER A 294 -19.81 -21.11 -8.53
C SER A 294 -20.57 -20.17 -7.61
N GLN A 295 -19.87 -19.64 -6.62
CA GLN A 295 -20.33 -18.64 -5.68
C GLN A 295 -19.33 -17.48 -5.62
N PHE A 296 -19.80 -16.30 -5.21
CA PHE A 296 -18.98 -15.11 -5.08
C PHE A 296 -19.27 -14.33 -3.80
N VAL A 297 -18.23 -13.91 -3.12
CA VAL A 297 -18.28 -13.05 -1.93
C VAL A 297 -17.46 -11.79 -2.18
N LEU A 298 -18.08 -10.63 -1.95
CA LEU A 298 -17.39 -9.34 -1.98
C LEU A 298 -17.55 -8.62 -0.66
N LEU A 299 -16.42 -8.19 -0.10
CA LEU A 299 -16.34 -7.32 1.08
C LEU A 299 -15.68 -6.00 0.69
N GLY A 300 -16.37 -4.88 0.93
CA GLY A 300 -15.81 -3.56 0.69
C GLY A 300 -16.83 -2.45 0.62
N SER A 301 -16.36 -1.23 0.45
CA SER A 301 -17.17 -0.03 0.18
C SER A 301 -16.42 0.93 -0.73
N GLY A 302 -17.13 1.88 -1.32
CA GLY A 302 -16.52 2.85 -2.22
C GLY A 302 -17.54 3.76 -2.89
N GLU A 303 -17.49 3.85 -4.21
CA GLU A 303 -18.39 4.69 -4.99
C GLU A 303 -19.81 4.13 -4.97
N ALA A 304 -20.79 4.99 -4.69
CA ALA A 304 -22.21 4.60 -4.56
C ALA A 304 -22.75 3.88 -5.81
N TYR A 305 -22.27 4.26 -6.99
CA TYR A 305 -22.62 3.60 -8.24
C TYR A 305 -22.23 2.11 -8.22
N TYR A 306 -20.99 1.81 -7.87
CA TYR A 306 -20.50 0.42 -7.81
C TYR A 306 -21.18 -0.37 -6.68
N GLU A 307 -21.38 0.25 -5.52
CA GLU A 307 -22.11 -0.40 -4.41
C GLU A 307 -23.54 -0.79 -4.81
N GLY A 308 -24.25 0.10 -5.51
CA GLY A 308 -25.59 -0.17 -6.03
C GLY A 308 -25.61 -1.33 -7.02
N ARG A 309 -24.71 -1.33 -8.00
CA ARG A 309 -24.63 -2.38 -9.03
C ARG A 309 -24.28 -3.76 -8.44
N ILE A 310 -23.38 -3.80 -7.46
CA ILE A 310 -23.00 -5.05 -6.77
C ILE A 310 -24.15 -5.59 -5.92
N ARG A 311 -24.90 -4.70 -5.24
CA ARG A 311 -26.09 -5.10 -4.46
C ARG A 311 -27.17 -5.70 -5.36
N GLU A 312 -27.51 -5.03 -6.46
CA GLU A 312 -28.44 -5.54 -7.46
C GLU A 312 -28.03 -6.92 -8.00
N MET A 313 -26.72 -7.13 -8.22
CA MET A 313 -26.22 -8.42 -8.68
C MET A 313 -26.39 -9.49 -7.61
N ALA A 314 -26.11 -9.20 -6.34
CA ALA A 314 -26.30 -10.13 -5.24
C ALA A 314 -27.77 -10.53 -5.08
N GLU A 315 -28.71 -9.58 -5.25
CA GLU A 315 -30.17 -9.84 -5.23
C GLU A 315 -30.63 -10.76 -6.37
N ARG A 316 -29.99 -10.71 -7.55
CA ARG A 316 -30.28 -11.63 -8.67
C ARG A 316 -29.74 -13.05 -8.48
N HIS A 317 -28.77 -13.23 -7.60
CA HIS A 317 -28.11 -14.53 -7.34
C HIS A 317 -28.23 -14.97 -5.87
N PRO A 318 -29.46 -15.12 -5.32
CA PRO A 318 -29.64 -15.50 -3.91
C PRO A 318 -29.00 -16.86 -3.62
N GLY A 319 -28.31 -16.99 -2.49
CA GLY A 319 -27.58 -18.20 -2.11
C GLY A 319 -26.28 -18.48 -2.89
N ARG A 320 -25.98 -17.64 -3.90
CA ARG A 320 -24.77 -17.81 -4.74
C ARG A 320 -23.86 -16.58 -4.73
N MET A 321 -24.38 -15.40 -4.43
CA MET A 321 -23.57 -14.19 -4.29
C MET A 321 -23.92 -13.45 -3.00
N ALA A 322 -22.87 -12.98 -2.29
CA ALA A 322 -23.03 -12.16 -1.11
C ALA A 322 -22.16 -10.90 -1.23
N TYR A 323 -22.75 -9.76 -0.87
CA TYR A 323 -22.06 -8.48 -0.75
C TYR A 323 -22.13 -7.98 0.69
N GLN A 324 -20.98 -7.75 1.30
CA GLN A 324 -20.86 -7.17 2.62
C GLN A 324 -20.22 -5.79 2.52
N GLN A 325 -20.96 -4.76 2.88
CA GLN A 325 -20.49 -3.38 2.84
C GLN A 325 -19.62 -3.07 4.07
N GLY A 326 -18.56 -2.28 3.86
CA GLY A 326 -17.73 -1.73 4.91
C GLY A 326 -16.40 -2.45 5.11
N TYR A 327 -15.72 -2.14 6.22
CA TYR A 327 -14.42 -2.69 6.60
C TYR A 327 -14.59 -3.66 7.77
N GLN A 328 -14.38 -4.94 7.54
CA GLN A 328 -14.51 -6.01 8.52
C GLN A 328 -13.28 -6.93 8.47
N PRO A 329 -12.24 -6.67 9.27
CA PRO A 329 -10.98 -7.41 9.22
C PRO A 329 -11.15 -8.92 9.39
N GLN A 330 -11.95 -9.37 10.36
CA GLN A 330 -12.18 -10.81 10.63
C GLN A 330 -12.88 -11.50 9.43
N LEU A 331 -13.83 -10.81 8.78
CA LEU A 331 -14.47 -11.36 7.58
C LEU A 331 -13.49 -11.40 6.41
N ALA A 332 -12.60 -10.41 6.26
CA ALA A 332 -11.56 -10.44 5.23
C ALA A 332 -10.63 -11.65 5.41
N GLN A 333 -10.20 -11.94 6.63
CA GLN A 333 -9.37 -13.11 6.95
C GLN A 333 -10.13 -14.42 6.68
N LEU A 334 -11.41 -14.51 7.03
CA LEU A 334 -12.24 -15.67 6.72
C LEU A 334 -12.43 -15.83 5.20
N ILE A 335 -12.54 -14.75 4.42
CA ILE A 335 -12.57 -14.81 2.95
C ILE A 335 -11.27 -15.40 2.41
N TYR A 336 -10.10 -14.94 2.87
CA TYR A 336 -8.82 -15.53 2.47
C TYR A 336 -8.70 -17.01 2.88
N GLY A 337 -9.20 -17.37 4.07
CA GLY A 337 -9.14 -18.75 4.58
C GLY A 337 -10.14 -19.69 3.93
N GLY A 338 -11.30 -19.22 3.47
CA GLY A 338 -12.41 -20.03 3.00
C GLY A 338 -12.64 -20.01 1.48
N ALA A 339 -12.34 -18.92 0.78
CA ALA A 339 -12.52 -18.86 -0.67
C ALA A 339 -11.46 -19.69 -1.41
N ASP A 340 -11.84 -20.27 -2.55
CA ASP A 340 -10.93 -21.04 -3.40
C ASP A 340 -10.03 -20.12 -4.21
N VAL A 341 -10.59 -19.02 -4.71
CA VAL A 341 -9.85 -18.02 -5.47
C VAL A 341 -10.11 -16.60 -4.95
N PHE A 342 -9.12 -15.73 -5.15
CA PHE A 342 -9.18 -14.31 -4.81
C PHE A 342 -9.08 -13.46 -6.08
N LEU A 343 -10.07 -12.60 -6.32
CA LEU A 343 -10.17 -11.83 -7.56
C LEU A 343 -9.47 -10.48 -7.44
N MET A 344 -8.58 -10.20 -8.40
CA MET A 344 -7.89 -8.91 -8.55
C MET A 344 -7.87 -8.44 -10.01
N PRO A 345 -9.04 -8.07 -10.58
CA PRO A 345 -9.15 -7.60 -11.97
C PRO A 345 -8.74 -6.11 -12.10
N SER A 346 -7.76 -5.66 -11.35
CA SER A 346 -7.39 -4.24 -11.22
C SER A 346 -7.00 -3.61 -12.55
N ARG A 347 -7.47 -2.37 -12.80
CA ARG A 347 -7.06 -1.54 -13.94
C ARG A 347 -5.58 -1.16 -13.81
N PHE A 348 -5.15 -0.81 -12.61
CA PHE A 348 -3.75 -0.68 -12.23
C PHE A 348 -3.59 -1.03 -10.74
N GLU A 349 -2.43 -1.59 -10.37
CA GLU A 349 -2.16 -2.00 -9.00
C GLU A 349 -0.69 -1.76 -8.66
N PRO A 350 -0.34 -0.67 -7.96
CA PRO A 350 1.06 -0.35 -7.65
C PRO A 350 1.83 -1.50 -7.00
N CYS A 351 1.26 -2.14 -6.00
CA CYS A 351 1.78 -3.34 -5.37
C CYS A 351 0.72 -4.42 -5.25
N GLY A 352 -0.39 -4.09 -4.57
CA GLY A 352 -1.31 -5.06 -4.02
C GLY A 352 -0.71 -5.78 -2.81
N ILE A 353 -1.54 -5.98 -1.79
CA ILE A 353 -1.19 -6.76 -0.60
C ILE A 353 -2.12 -7.98 -0.51
N SER A 354 -3.36 -7.81 -0.93
CA SER A 354 -4.41 -8.82 -0.80
C SER A 354 -4.09 -10.14 -1.50
N GLN A 355 -3.43 -10.12 -2.66
CA GLN A 355 -3.00 -11.35 -3.35
C GLN A 355 -1.91 -12.10 -2.59
N MET A 356 -1.01 -11.38 -1.92
CA MET A 356 0.02 -11.99 -1.09
C MET A 356 -0.58 -12.65 0.15
N ILE A 357 -1.53 -11.97 0.81
CA ILE A 357 -2.30 -12.54 1.94
C ILE A 357 -3.11 -13.74 1.45
N ALA A 358 -3.83 -13.62 0.32
CA ALA A 358 -4.60 -14.72 -0.25
C ALA A 358 -3.73 -15.96 -0.48
N MET A 359 -2.56 -15.80 -1.11
CA MET A 359 -1.61 -16.90 -1.29
C MET A 359 -1.14 -17.49 0.04
N ARG A 360 -0.86 -16.65 1.04
CA ARG A 360 -0.47 -17.11 2.39
C ARG A 360 -1.53 -18.00 3.04
N TYR A 361 -2.82 -17.77 2.72
CA TYR A 361 -3.95 -18.57 3.18
C TYR A 361 -4.36 -19.68 2.19
N GLY A 362 -3.58 -19.94 1.14
CA GLY A 362 -3.89 -20.93 0.12
C GLY A 362 -5.12 -20.59 -0.73
N CYS A 363 -5.52 -19.31 -0.77
CA CYS A 363 -6.53 -18.82 -1.69
C CYS A 363 -5.82 -18.39 -2.99
N VAL A 364 -6.19 -18.98 -4.12
CA VAL A 364 -5.46 -18.83 -5.39
C VAL A 364 -5.82 -17.50 -6.04
N PRO A 365 -4.89 -16.58 -6.31
CA PRO A 365 -5.22 -15.32 -6.96
C PRO A 365 -5.56 -15.49 -8.43
N ILE A 366 -6.61 -14.76 -8.88
CA ILE A 366 -6.90 -14.50 -10.28
C ILE A 366 -6.66 -13.00 -10.51
N ALA A 367 -5.61 -12.65 -11.21
CA ALA A 367 -5.12 -11.28 -11.27
C ALA A 367 -4.87 -10.80 -12.70
N ARG A 368 -5.15 -9.51 -12.97
CA ARG A 368 -4.68 -8.88 -14.19
C ARG A 368 -3.18 -8.59 -14.09
N ARG A 369 -2.44 -8.75 -15.16
CA ARG A 369 -1.02 -8.42 -15.23
C ARG A 369 -0.83 -6.91 -15.28
N THR A 370 -0.60 -6.29 -14.11
CA THR A 370 -0.28 -4.87 -13.97
C THR A 370 0.46 -4.64 -12.64
N GLY A 371 1.44 -3.76 -12.64
CA GLY A 371 2.22 -3.38 -11.47
C GLY A 371 2.66 -4.56 -10.62
N GLY A 372 2.48 -4.47 -9.31
CA GLY A 372 2.91 -5.51 -8.38
C GLY A 372 2.21 -6.87 -8.53
N LEU A 373 1.09 -6.94 -9.25
CA LEU A 373 0.47 -8.24 -9.55
C LEU A 373 1.32 -9.06 -10.51
N VAL A 374 2.08 -8.42 -11.44
CA VAL A 374 3.06 -9.10 -12.29
C VAL A 374 4.20 -9.70 -11.46
N ASP A 375 4.63 -8.94 -10.45
CA ASP A 375 5.80 -9.30 -9.63
C ASP A 375 5.48 -10.36 -8.56
N THR A 376 4.19 -10.54 -8.21
CA THR A 376 3.76 -11.41 -7.11
C THR A 376 2.99 -12.64 -7.54
N VAL A 377 2.28 -12.61 -8.68
CA VAL A 377 1.46 -13.72 -9.15
C VAL A 377 2.03 -14.29 -10.45
N SER A 378 2.56 -15.49 -10.38
CA SER A 378 3.02 -16.21 -11.57
C SER A 378 1.91 -17.11 -12.12
N HIS A 379 1.70 -17.06 -13.47
CA HIS A 379 0.63 -17.82 -14.12
C HIS A 379 0.82 -19.33 -13.96
N HIS A 380 -0.23 -20.02 -13.56
CA HIS A 380 -0.22 -21.48 -13.41
C HIS A 380 -0.15 -22.18 -14.76
N ILE A 381 0.84 -23.08 -14.90
CA ILE A 381 1.03 -23.94 -16.05
C ILE A 381 0.96 -25.40 -15.53
N PRO A 382 -0.21 -26.06 -15.64
CA PRO A 382 -0.42 -27.40 -15.08
C PRO A 382 0.60 -28.42 -15.54
N SER A 383 0.92 -28.46 -16.84
CA SER A 383 1.85 -29.40 -17.44
C SER A 383 3.29 -29.30 -16.92
N LYS A 384 3.65 -28.13 -16.33
CA LYS A 384 4.99 -27.89 -15.74
C LYS A 384 4.98 -27.92 -14.21
N GLY A 385 3.80 -27.95 -13.58
CA GLY A 385 3.68 -27.89 -12.13
C GLY A 385 4.16 -26.57 -11.51
N ILE A 386 4.16 -25.46 -12.25
CA ILE A 386 4.64 -24.14 -11.82
C ILE A 386 3.51 -23.11 -11.74
N GLY A 387 3.82 -21.96 -11.13
CA GLY A 387 2.91 -20.84 -10.97
C GLY A 387 2.16 -20.85 -9.64
N THR A 388 1.63 -19.68 -9.26
CA THR A 388 0.98 -19.43 -7.97
C THR A 388 -0.45 -18.94 -8.09
N GLY A 389 -0.92 -18.66 -9.32
CA GLY A 389 -2.26 -18.15 -9.58
C GLY A 389 -2.59 -18.13 -11.07
N TYR A 390 -3.69 -17.50 -11.42
CA TYR A 390 -4.11 -17.32 -12.80
C TYR A 390 -4.00 -15.86 -13.20
N CYS A 391 -3.43 -15.57 -14.37
CA CYS A 391 -3.24 -14.22 -14.86
C CYS A 391 -3.89 -14.01 -16.21
N PHE A 392 -4.42 -12.80 -16.44
CA PHE A 392 -4.86 -12.32 -17.75
C PHE A 392 -4.23 -10.96 -18.08
N ASP A 393 -4.15 -10.59 -19.34
CA ASP A 393 -3.36 -9.43 -19.77
C ASP A 393 -4.24 -8.20 -20.06
N ARG A 394 -5.25 -8.34 -20.93
CA ARG A 394 -6.07 -7.22 -21.37
C ARG A 394 -7.15 -6.87 -20.37
N TYR A 395 -7.39 -5.58 -20.18
CA TYR A 395 -8.47 -5.09 -19.34
C TYR A 395 -9.82 -5.22 -20.10
N GLU A 396 -10.24 -6.48 -20.33
CA GLU A 396 -11.40 -6.84 -21.12
C GLU A 396 -12.20 -7.96 -20.43
N ALA A 397 -13.54 -7.88 -20.51
CA ALA A 397 -14.43 -8.86 -19.89
C ALA A 397 -14.19 -10.30 -20.39
N LEU A 398 -13.86 -10.47 -21.67
CA LEU A 398 -13.60 -11.79 -22.25
C LEU A 398 -12.31 -12.42 -21.69
N ASP A 399 -11.24 -11.64 -21.54
CA ASP A 399 -9.98 -12.13 -20.99
C ASP A 399 -10.16 -12.55 -19.53
N PHE A 400 -10.86 -11.72 -18.73
CA PHE A 400 -11.17 -12.06 -17.36
C PHE A 400 -12.09 -13.27 -17.23
N TYR A 401 -13.16 -13.36 -18.04
CA TYR A 401 -14.03 -14.52 -18.10
C TYR A 401 -13.27 -15.81 -18.43
N THR A 402 -12.43 -15.75 -19.44
CA THR A 402 -11.61 -16.90 -19.87
C THR A 402 -10.65 -17.35 -18.75
N CYS A 403 -10.08 -16.39 -18.03
CA CYS A 403 -9.21 -16.67 -16.88
C CYS A 403 -9.98 -17.36 -15.74
N LEU A 404 -11.19 -16.88 -15.43
CA LEU A 404 -12.10 -17.50 -14.47
C LEU A 404 -12.47 -18.93 -14.87
N ALA A 405 -12.83 -19.15 -16.14
CA ALA A 405 -13.21 -20.45 -16.65
C ALA A 405 -12.06 -21.48 -16.54
N ARG A 406 -10.82 -21.07 -16.87
CA ARG A 406 -9.64 -21.92 -16.70
C ARG A 406 -9.36 -22.28 -15.25
N ALA A 407 -9.54 -21.32 -14.32
CA ALA A 407 -9.38 -21.58 -12.90
C ALA A 407 -10.47 -22.52 -12.36
N TRP A 408 -11.72 -22.33 -12.77
CA TRP A 408 -12.86 -23.18 -12.43
C TRP A 408 -12.68 -24.60 -12.94
N GLU A 409 -12.23 -24.80 -14.17
CA GLU A 409 -11.89 -26.12 -14.73
C GLU A 409 -10.78 -26.81 -13.93
N ALA A 410 -9.69 -26.09 -13.64
CA ALA A 410 -8.57 -26.64 -12.87
C ALA A 410 -8.98 -26.98 -11.42
N PHE A 411 -9.93 -26.28 -10.83
CA PHE A 411 -10.46 -26.56 -9.50
C PHE A 411 -11.11 -27.94 -9.40
N GLN A 412 -11.58 -28.52 -10.51
CA GLN A 412 -12.14 -29.86 -10.54
C GLN A 412 -11.07 -30.94 -10.30
N HIS A 413 -9.79 -30.62 -10.49
CA HIS A 413 -8.65 -31.51 -10.28
C HIS A 413 -8.00 -31.25 -8.91
N LYS A 414 -8.57 -31.82 -7.85
CA LYS A 414 -8.26 -31.47 -6.44
C LYS A 414 -6.78 -31.60 -6.07
N ASP A 415 -6.08 -32.64 -6.53
CA ASP A 415 -4.65 -32.83 -6.21
C ASP A 415 -3.78 -31.72 -6.85
N THR A 416 -4.03 -31.40 -8.11
CA THR A 416 -3.34 -30.30 -8.82
C THR A 416 -3.68 -28.96 -8.18
N TRP A 417 -4.93 -28.77 -7.75
CA TRP A 417 -5.37 -27.57 -7.08
C TRP A 417 -4.68 -27.37 -5.73
N GLN A 418 -4.62 -28.43 -4.90
CA GLN A 418 -3.90 -28.38 -3.62
C GLN A 418 -2.40 -28.10 -3.81
N ALA A 419 -1.78 -28.72 -4.82
CA ALA A 419 -0.38 -28.41 -5.16
C ALA A 419 -0.18 -26.94 -5.54
N LEU A 420 -1.13 -26.31 -6.26
CA LEU A 420 -1.12 -24.89 -6.59
C LEU A 420 -1.26 -24.02 -5.32
N GLN A 421 -2.18 -24.36 -4.42
CA GLN A 421 -2.37 -23.68 -3.14
C GLN A 421 -1.08 -23.70 -2.30
N LYS A 422 -0.46 -24.87 -2.15
CA LYS A 422 0.80 -25.05 -1.41
C LYS A 422 1.94 -24.22 -2.00
N ARG A 423 2.06 -24.10 -3.33
CA ARG A 423 3.07 -23.22 -3.95
C ARG A 423 2.85 -21.74 -3.61
N GLY A 424 1.60 -21.27 -3.62
CA GLY A 424 1.25 -19.94 -3.16
C GLY A 424 1.65 -19.72 -1.70
N MET A 425 1.30 -20.65 -0.81
CA MET A 425 1.62 -20.58 0.62
C MET A 425 3.12 -20.61 0.92
N ALA A 426 3.90 -21.30 0.10
CA ALA A 426 5.35 -21.39 0.23
C ALA A 426 6.10 -20.14 -0.22
N THR A 427 5.43 -19.21 -0.91
CA THR A 427 6.07 -18.00 -1.42
C THR A 427 6.34 -17.01 -0.28
N ASP A 428 7.60 -16.58 -0.15
CA ASP A 428 7.99 -15.62 0.88
C ASP A 428 7.68 -14.19 0.46
N PHE A 429 6.67 -13.61 1.08
CA PHE A 429 6.29 -12.19 0.99
C PHE A 429 6.50 -11.47 2.33
N SER A 430 7.39 -11.96 3.19
CA SER A 430 7.65 -11.31 4.48
C SER A 430 8.26 -9.91 4.33
N TRP A 431 8.01 -9.06 5.32
CA TRP A 431 8.69 -7.77 5.42
C TRP A 431 10.20 -7.90 5.57
N GLN A 432 10.71 -9.04 6.08
CA GLN A 432 12.14 -9.30 6.18
C GLN A 432 12.82 -9.24 4.82
N ARG A 433 12.22 -9.87 3.81
CA ARG A 433 12.72 -9.83 2.43
C ARG A 433 12.74 -8.40 1.89
N SER A 434 11.62 -7.67 2.03
CA SER A 434 11.53 -6.28 1.55
C SER A 434 12.50 -5.35 2.30
N ALA A 435 12.65 -5.52 3.62
CA ALA A 435 13.56 -4.70 4.43
C ALA A 435 15.02 -4.81 3.99
N LEU A 436 15.47 -5.99 3.54
CA LEU A 436 16.83 -6.15 3.00
C LEU A 436 17.04 -5.33 1.72
N GLU A 437 16.02 -5.20 0.87
CA GLU A 437 16.10 -4.33 -0.31
C GLU A 437 16.13 -2.84 0.08
N TYR A 438 15.38 -2.44 1.12
CA TYR A 438 15.45 -1.08 1.67
C TYR A 438 16.83 -0.79 2.30
N LEU A 439 17.45 -1.74 3.00
CA LEU A 439 18.81 -1.57 3.52
C LEU A 439 19.81 -1.32 2.40
N ARG A 440 19.73 -2.09 1.30
CA ARG A 440 20.57 -1.84 0.12
C ARG A 440 20.35 -0.46 -0.49
N LEU A 441 19.10 0.01 -0.50
CA LEU A 441 18.76 1.36 -0.97
C LEU A 441 19.40 2.43 -0.06
N TYR A 442 19.35 2.24 1.26
CA TYR A 442 19.98 3.16 2.22
C TYR A 442 21.50 3.15 2.11
N GLU A 443 22.12 1.99 1.93
CA GLU A 443 23.57 1.87 1.69
C GLU A 443 24.03 2.64 0.45
N LEU A 444 23.24 2.64 -0.62
CA LEU A 444 23.54 3.44 -1.80
C LEU A 444 23.63 4.93 -1.49
N ILE A 445 22.75 5.44 -0.63
CA ILE A 445 22.73 6.85 -0.23
C ILE A 445 23.93 7.17 0.66
N MET A 446 24.24 6.31 1.63
CA MET A 446 25.34 6.50 2.56
C MET A 446 26.73 6.49 1.85
N ASN A 447 26.82 5.85 0.69
CA ASN A 447 28.02 5.79 -0.14
C ASN A 447 28.07 6.90 -1.22
N LEU A 448 27.04 7.74 -1.34
CA LEU A 448 27.10 8.90 -2.23
C LEU A 448 28.08 9.95 -1.66
N PRO A 449 28.82 10.66 -2.52
CA PRO A 449 29.59 11.81 -2.06
C PRO A 449 28.64 12.85 -1.45
N LEU A 450 29.09 13.46 -0.34
CA LEU A 450 28.37 14.57 0.28
C LEU A 450 28.04 15.62 -0.80
N ARG A 451 26.83 16.18 -0.77
CA ARG A 451 26.42 17.21 -1.70
C ARG A 451 27.36 18.40 -1.52
N PRO A 452 27.89 19.02 -2.61
CA PRO A 452 28.75 20.17 -2.47
C PRO A 452 27.98 21.30 -1.76
N GLU A 453 28.61 21.93 -0.77
CA GLU A 453 28.09 23.18 -0.20
C GLU A 453 27.88 24.17 -1.35
N LYS A 454 26.68 24.74 -1.46
CA LYS A 454 26.43 25.84 -2.42
C LYS A 454 27.34 27.01 -2.05
N THR A 455 28.37 27.26 -2.85
CA THR A 455 29.08 28.51 -2.79
C THR A 455 28.09 29.63 -3.11
N SER A 456 28.15 30.72 -2.36
CA SER A 456 27.25 31.90 -2.42
C SER A 456 27.15 32.60 -3.79
N SER A 457 27.79 32.06 -4.83
CA SER A 457 27.84 32.60 -6.19
C SER A 457 26.72 32.09 -7.13
N GLU A 458 25.92 31.11 -6.73
CA GLU A 458 24.84 30.57 -7.59
C GLU A 458 23.47 31.27 -7.44
N ASN A 459 23.40 32.34 -6.65
CA ASN A 459 22.22 33.22 -6.54
C ASN A 459 22.12 34.30 -7.65
N GLN A 460 22.61 34.00 -8.86
CA GLN A 460 22.30 34.90 -9.97
C GLN A 460 20.91 34.53 -10.52
N PRO A 461 19.99 35.55 -10.63
CA PRO A 461 18.71 35.32 -11.32
C PRO A 461 19.00 34.94 -12.77
N ALA A 462 18.22 33.99 -13.30
CA ALA A 462 18.25 33.67 -14.71
C ALA A 462 18.08 34.93 -15.57
N PRO A 463 18.79 35.07 -16.69
CA PRO A 463 18.60 36.22 -17.58
C PRO A 463 17.15 36.25 -18.07
N THR A 464 16.59 37.47 -18.05
CA THR A 464 15.23 37.87 -18.42
C THR A 464 14.80 37.38 -19.80
#